data_858f6e5ff6eead52e6f4a5d51b400a07
#
_entry.id   858f6e5ff6eead52e6f4a5d51b400a07
#
_cell.length_a   1.000
_cell.length_b   1.000
_cell.length_c   1.000
_cell.angle_alpha   90.00
_cell.angle_beta   90.00
_cell.angle_gamma   90.00
#
_symmetry.space_group_name_H-M   'P 1'
#
loop_
_entity.id
_entity.type
_entity.pdbx_description
1 polymer ?
#
loop_
_entity_poly.entity_id
_entity_poly.type
_entity_poly.pdbx_seq_one_letter_code
_entity_poly.pdbx_strand_id
1 'polypeptide(L)'
;MGNQMKQSPWESIDDFASLSEFNRFVVWIADQVREGLAEGTSVTSPYMDATAFEEKWYRHMETGEVWRLVWPDGPFHGLFERVY
;
A
#
# COMPACT_ATOMS: atom_id res chain seq x y z
N MET A 1 -20.32 6.07 21.81
CA MET A 1 -19.86 6.10 21.29
C MET A 1 -19.17 5.40 20.69
N GLY A 2 -18.68 5.36 20.48
CA GLY A 2 -17.90 4.86 19.92
C GLY A 2 -17.91 3.87 19.10
N ASN A 3 -18.45 3.51 18.82
CA ASN A 3 -18.43 2.52 18.12
C ASN A 3 -18.28 2.71 16.79
N GLN A 4 -17.92 3.63 16.25
CA GLN A 4 -17.72 3.66 14.90
C GLN A 4 -16.53 2.90 14.49
N MET A 5 -16.49 2.47 13.26
CA MET A 5 -15.41 1.73 12.74
C MET A 5 -14.20 2.58 12.66
N LYS A 6 -13.09 2.03 13.09
CA LYS A 6 -11.83 2.72 12.94
C LYS A 6 -11.37 2.68 11.50
N GLN A 7 -10.78 3.76 11.07
CA GLN A 7 -10.06 3.81 9.81
C GLN A 7 -8.61 4.08 10.10
N SER A 8 -7.73 3.51 9.29
CA SER A 8 -6.32 3.80 9.43
C SER A 8 -6.04 5.23 8.94
N PRO A 9 -4.91 5.81 9.37
CA PRO A 9 -4.50 7.11 8.83
C PRO A 9 -3.90 7.02 7.43
N TRP A 10 -3.85 5.82 6.86
CA TRP A 10 -3.28 5.64 5.54
C TRP A 10 -4.19 6.26 4.50
N GLU A 11 -3.59 6.87 3.50
CA GLU A 11 -4.33 7.56 2.45
C GLU A 11 -3.87 7.07 1.10
N SER A 12 -4.78 7.04 0.15
CA SER A 12 -4.46 6.62 -1.21
C SER A 12 -3.52 7.61 -1.88
N ILE A 13 -2.59 7.07 -2.65
CA ILE A 13 -1.72 7.84 -3.51
C ILE A 13 -1.94 7.30 -4.91
N ASP A 14 -2.61 8.08 -5.75
CA ASP A 14 -2.96 7.63 -7.09
C ASP A 14 -1.77 7.66 -8.04
N ASP A 15 -0.77 8.50 -7.73
CA ASP A 15 0.28 8.78 -8.69
C ASP A 15 1.42 9.43 -7.93
N PHE A 16 2.51 8.70 -7.73
CA PHE A 16 3.66 9.27 -7.03
C PHE A 16 4.28 10.38 -7.88
N ALA A 17 4.59 11.50 -7.26
CA ALA A 17 5.08 12.67 -7.98
C ALA A 17 6.47 12.46 -8.57
N SER A 18 7.26 11.59 -7.96
CA SER A 18 8.62 11.33 -8.43
C SER A 18 9.09 9.99 -7.90
N LEU A 19 10.15 9.46 -8.48
CA LEU A 19 10.76 8.24 -7.98
C LEU A 19 11.30 8.45 -6.56
N SER A 20 11.79 9.63 -6.28
CA SER A 20 12.26 9.96 -4.92
C SER A 20 11.13 9.87 -3.91
N GLU A 21 9.95 10.38 -4.25
CA GLU A 21 8.79 10.27 -3.38
C GLU A 21 8.40 8.80 -3.18
N PHE A 22 8.39 8.03 -4.25
CA PHE A 22 8.07 6.61 -4.16
C PHE A 22 9.07 5.90 -3.25
N ASN A 23 10.36 6.17 -3.40
CA ASN A 23 11.38 5.52 -2.59
C ASN A 23 11.24 5.86 -1.11
N ARG A 24 10.88 7.10 -0.80
CA ARG A 24 10.61 7.49 0.59
C ARG A 24 9.40 6.72 1.15
N PHE A 25 8.40 6.51 0.32
CA PHE A 25 7.23 5.75 0.73
C PHE A 25 7.58 4.30 1.03
N VAL A 26 8.43 3.69 0.20
CA VAL A 26 8.87 2.31 0.42
C VAL A 26 9.57 2.18 1.77
N VAL A 27 10.42 3.14 2.11
CA VAL A 27 11.08 3.13 3.42
C VAL A 27 10.05 3.27 4.54
N TRP A 28 9.09 4.16 4.37
CA TRP A 28 8.06 4.36 5.39
C TRP A 28 7.23 3.10 5.62
N ILE A 29 6.78 2.42 4.56
CA ILE A 29 5.97 1.23 4.74
C ILE A 29 6.78 0.08 5.35
N ALA A 30 8.06 0.00 5.00
CA ALA A 30 8.94 -0.99 5.61
C ALA A 30 9.10 -0.75 7.10
N ASP A 31 9.15 0.51 7.52
CA ASP A 31 9.20 0.85 8.93
C ASP A 31 7.91 0.45 9.64
N GLN A 32 6.76 0.61 8.98
CA GLN A 32 5.50 0.17 9.56
C GLN A 32 5.50 -1.33 9.82
N VAL A 33 6.05 -2.10 8.88
CA VAL A 33 6.15 -3.54 9.05
C VAL A 33 7.09 -3.87 10.21
N ARG A 34 8.25 -3.23 10.25
CA ARG A 34 9.24 -3.50 11.29
C ARG A 34 8.68 -3.20 12.68
N GLU A 35 7.83 -2.19 12.79
CA GLU A 35 7.25 -1.80 14.08
C GLU A 35 5.99 -2.59 14.42
N GLY A 36 5.58 -3.51 13.59
CA GLY A 36 4.41 -4.34 13.86
C GLY A 36 3.08 -3.66 13.57
N LEU A 37 3.09 -2.51 12.91
CA LEU A 37 1.87 -1.77 12.58
C LEU A 37 1.25 -2.24 11.27
N ALA A 38 2.02 -2.94 10.47
CA ALA A 38 1.57 -3.52 9.20
C ALA A 38 2.26 -4.85 8.99
N GLU A 39 1.70 -5.68 8.13
CA GLU A 39 2.37 -6.91 7.71
C GLU A 39 2.12 -7.14 6.24
N GLY A 40 3.08 -7.76 5.57
CA GLY A 40 2.92 -8.16 4.19
C GLY A 40 1.91 -9.29 4.09
N THR A 41 1.11 -9.28 3.03
CA THR A 41 0.15 -10.36 2.80
C THR A 41 0.14 -10.69 1.31
N SER A 42 -0.45 -11.83 0.97
CA SER A 42 -0.40 -12.32 -0.41
C SER A 42 -1.21 -11.47 -1.36
N VAL A 43 -0.69 -11.29 -2.56
CA VAL A 43 -1.41 -10.63 -3.65
C VAL A 43 -2.29 -11.69 -4.30
N THR A 44 -3.59 -11.62 -4.04
CA THR A 44 -4.53 -12.62 -4.57
C THR A 44 -5.28 -12.14 -5.80
N SER A 45 -5.19 -10.84 -6.10
CA SER A 45 -5.86 -10.27 -7.26
C SER A 45 -5.00 -9.11 -7.76
N PRO A 46 -4.05 -9.37 -8.68
CA PRO A 46 -3.11 -8.35 -9.11
C PRO A 46 -3.80 -7.12 -9.70
N TYR A 47 -3.14 -5.99 -9.57
CA TYR A 47 -3.63 -4.73 -10.08
C TYR A 47 -3.87 -4.84 -11.58
N MET A 48 -5.08 -4.55 -12.01
CA MET A 48 -5.50 -4.64 -13.42
C MET A 48 -5.25 -6.02 -14.04
N ASP A 49 -5.25 -7.06 -13.19
CA ASP A 49 -4.96 -8.44 -13.65
C ASP A 49 -3.61 -8.53 -14.37
N ALA A 50 -2.70 -7.60 -14.09
CA ALA A 50 -1.42 -7.57 -14.77
C ALA A 50 -0.35 -8.17 -13.87
N THR A 51 0.41 -9.12 -14.39
CA THR A 51 1.51 -9.69 -13.65
C THR A 51 2.83 -8.98 -13.99
N ALA A 52 2.78 -7.98 -14.87
CA ALA A 52 3.97 -7.25 -15.28
C ALA A 52 4.44 -6.24 -14.24
N PHE A 53 3.53 -5.78 -13.38
CA PHE A 53 3.89 -4.81 -12.36
C PHE A 53 4.40 -5.51 -11.12
N GLU A 54 5.39 -4.92 -10.47
CA GLU A 54 5.76 -5.35 -9.13
C GLU A 54 4.73 -4.80 -8.16
N GLU A 55 4.20 -5.65 -7.29
CA GLU A 55 3.11 -5.28 -6.41
C GLU A 55 3.28 -5.99 -5.09
N LYS A 56 2.98 -5.30 -3.99
CA LYS A 56 2.94 -5.92 -2.67
C LYS A 56 1.71 -5.43 -1.95
N TRP A 57 1.12 -6.30 -1.15
CA TRP A 57 -0.04 -5.96 -0.32
C TRP A 57 0.37 -5.95 1.13
N TYR A 58 -0.24 -5.02 1.87
CA TYR A 58 0.03 -4.86 3.29
C TYR A 58 -1.27 -4.78 4.05
N ARG A 59 -1.32 -5.46 5.19
CA ARG A 59 -2.45 -5.37 6.10
C ARG A 59 -2.12 -4.35 7.18
N HIS A 60 -3.01 -3.40 7.39
CA HIS A 60 -2.90 -2.47 8.51
C HIS A 60 -3.39 -3.23 9.75
N MET A 61 -2.51 -3.42 10.72
CA MET A 61 -2.79 -4.38 11.79
C MET A 61 -3.91 -3.94 12.71
N GLU A 62 -4.05 -2.65 12.97
CA GLU A 62 -5.08 -2.18 13.88
C GLU A 62 -6.47 -2.27 13.27
N THR A 63 -6.61 -2.00 11.99
CA THR A 63 -7.92 -1.94 11.33
C THR A 63 -8.27 -3.17 10.52
N GLY A 64 -7.27 -3.95 10.10
CA GLY A 64 -7.47 -5.08 9.22
C GLY A 64 -7.59 -4.70 7.75
N GLU A 65 -7.51 -3.42 7.43
CA GLU A 65 -7.52 -2.97 6.03
C GLU A 65 -6.35 -3.56 5.27
N VAL A 66 -6.57 -3.91 4.02
CA VAL A 66 -5.51 -4.39 3.16
C VAL A 66 -5.31 -3.40 2.03
N TRP A 67 -4.07 -3.03 1.81
CA TRP A 67 -3.68 -2.01 0.84
C TRP A 67 -2.65 -2.57 -0.12
N ARG A 68 -2.68 -2.10 -1.36
CA ARG A 68 -1.70 -2.51 -2.36
C ARG A 68 -0.76 -1.38 -2.67
N LEU A 69 0.50 -1.74 -2.85
CA LEU A 69 1.54 -0.84 -3.34
C LEU A 69 2.02 -1.39 -4.67
N VAL A 70 1.86 -0.61 -5.73
CA VAL A 70 2.28 -1.01 -7.07
C VAL A 70 3.44 -0.12 -7.48
N TRP A 71 4.53 -0.75 -7.93
CA TRP A 71 5.76 -0.04 -8.26
C TRP A 71 5.64 0.70 -9.59
N PRO A 72 6.33 1.83 -9.72
CA PRO A 72 6.37 2.54 -11.01
C PRO A 72 6.96 1.65 -12.10
N ASP A 73 6.47 1.82 -13.33
CA ASP A 73 6.95 1.07 -14.48
C ASP A 73 6.68 1.87 -15.74
N GLY A 74 7.74 2.35 -16.39
CA GLY A 74 7.62 3.18 -17.58
C GLY A 74 6.90 4.48 -17.25
N PRO A 75 5.86 4.83 -17.99
CA PRO A 75 5.09 6.04 -17.72
C PRO A 75 4.16 5.92 -16.52
N PHE A 76 3.98 4.72 -15.99
CA PHE A 76 3.15 4.51 -14.81
C PHE A 76 3.95 4.90 -13.57
N HIS A 77 3.40 5.78 -12.73
CA HIS A 77 4.13 6.35 -11.60
C HIS A 77 3.95 5.57 -10.30
N GLY A 78 3.23 4.46 -10.32
CA GLY A 78 2.98 3.68 -9.12
C GLY A 78 1.79 4.21 -8.35
N LEU A 79 1.28 3.40 -7.43
CA LEU A 79 0.17 3.83 -6.60
C LEU A 79 0.14 3.08 -5.29
N PHE A 80 -0.61 3.60 -4.34
CA PHE A 80 -0.89 2.95 -3.07
C PHE A 80 -2.38 3.14 -2.81
N GLU A 81 -3.14 2.06 -2.74
CA GLU A 81 -4.58 2.16 -2.59
C GLU A 81 -5.13 1.00 -1.77
N ARG A 82 -6.27 1.24 -1.15
CA ARG A 82 -6.93 0.21 -0.36
C ARG A 82 -7.55 -0.83 -1.29
N VAL A 83 -7.39 -2.09 -0.93
CA VAL A 83 -7.98 -3.20 -1.67
C VAL A 83 -9.30 -3.62 -1.01
N TYR A 84 -9.28 -3.79 0.31
CA TYR A 84 -10.51 -4.09 1.08
C TYR A 84 -10.30 -3.90 2.58
#